data_96661096228e099240656b84108479b9
#
_entry.id   96661096228e099240656b84108479b9
#
_cell.length_a   1.000
_cell.length_b   1.000
_cell.length_c   1.000
_cell.angle_alpha   90.00
_cell.angle_beta   90.00
_cell.angle_gamma   90.00
#
_symmetry.space_group_name_H-M   'P 1'
#
loop_
_entity.id
_entity.type
_entity.pdbx_description
1 polymer ?
#
loop_
_entity_poly.entity_id
_entity_poly.type
_entity_poly.pdbx_seq_one_letter_code
_entity_poly.pdbx_strand_id
1 'polypeptide(L)'
;QKANNQLNSQIIITGHGQIHDMLNEVRTELTEEDIINVLYWKTGIYTYNNPIQMGAILAGADDDQLKMLADYAIPGGVAFQIQDDILGTFGDTKNTGKSTDDDIKEGKQTLLSYHAYKNADEKQKLILKEVIGKPDATPEEVDQVRKIFIETGSLELSKKKALELVIEAKNALLEHKDKAGWEKEGVDYLEGIADYMIERKL
;
A
#
# COMPACT_ATOMS: atom_id res chain seq x y z
N GLN A 1 -10.81 27.88 -0.61
CA GLN A 1 -10.27 27.72 -1.98
C GLN A 1 -9.05 26.79 -2.00
N LYS A 2 -8.04 26.94 -1.08
CA LYS A 2 -6.85 26.08 -1.00
C LYS A 2 -7.22 24.60 -0.87
N ALA A 3 -8.14 24.22 0.05
CA ALA A 3 -8.62 22.88 0.23
C ALA A 3 -9.26 22.28 -1.04
N ASN A 4 -10.08 23.06 -1.76
CA ASN A 4 -10.69 22.61 -3.01
C ASN A 4 -9.66 22.36 -4.11
N ASN A 5 -8.66 23.23 -4.22
CA ASN A 5 -7.56 23.04 -5.18
C ASN A 5 -6.75 21.77 -4.87
N GLN A 6 -6.46 21.54 -3.58
CA GLN A 6 -5.78 20.34 -3.11
C GLN A 6 -6.56 19.08 -3.46
N LEU A 7 -7.85 19.03 -3.14
CA LEU A 7 -8.72 17.90 -3.46
C LEU A 7 -8.73 17.60 -4.96
N ASN A 8 -8.93 18.62 -5.80
CA ASN A 8 -8.97 18.45 -7.25
C ASN A 8 -7.63 17.92 -7.80
N SER A 9 -6.50 18.46 -7.33
CA SER A 9 -5.17 17.98 -7.74
C SER A 9 -4.97 16.50 -7.37
N GLN A 10 -5.38 16.10 -6.17
CA GLN A 10 -5.20 14.73 -5.72
C GLN A 10 -6.14 13.73 -6.41
N ILE A 11 -7.35 14.13 -6.77
CA ILE A 11 -8.25 13.33 -7.61
C ILE A 11 -7.62 13.07 -8.99
N ILE A 12 -7.01 14.08 -9.60
CA ILE A 12 -6.31 13.92 -10.88
C ILE A 12 -5.15 12.93 -10.77
N ILE A 13 -4.33 13.05 -9.73
CA ILE A 13 -3.20 12.14 -9.48
C ILE A 13 -3.70 10.72 -9.25
N THR A 14 -4.78 10.54 -8.50
CA THR A 14 -5.40 9.23 -8.26
C THR A 14 -5.93 8.61 -9.55
N GLY A 15 -6.57 9.40 -10.40
CA GLY A 15 -7.01 8.96 -11.73
C GLY A 15 -5.86 8.51 -12.62
N HIS A 16 -4.73 9.23 -12.58
CA HIS A 16 -3.49 8.81 -13.24
C HIS A 16 -2.97 7.48 -12.69
N GLY A 17 -2.97 7.31 -11.37
CA GLY A 17 -2.61 6.05 -10.72
C GLY A 17 -3.52 4.89 -11.14
N GLN A 18 -4.82 5.11 -11.31
CA GLN A 18 -5.76 4.10 -11.80
C GLN A 18 -5.46 3.69 -13.25
N ILE A 19 -5.07 4.62 -14.10
CA ILE A 19 -4.66 4.31 -15.48
C ILE A 19 -3.40 3.43 -15.47
N HIS A 20 -2.41 3.76 -14.64
CA HIS A 20 -1.18 2.96 -14.52
C HIS A 20 -1.45 1.55 -13.96
N ASP A 21 -2.36 1.42 -13.01
CA ASP A 21 -2.78 0.13 -12.47
C ASP A 21 -3.34 -0.77 -13.59
N MET A 22 -4.30 -0.25 -14.37
CA MET A 22 -4.85 -0.97 -15.52
C MET A 22 -3.80 -1.32 -16.59
N LEU A 23 -2.85 -0.41 -16.84
CA LEU A 23 -1.76 -0.68 -17.78
C LEU A 23 -0.82 -1.77 -17.28
N ASN A 24 -0.58 -1.83 -15.96
CA ASN A 24 0.27 -2.85 -15.36
C ASN A 24 -0.33 -4.27 -15.46
N GLU A 25 -1.65 -4.41 -15.51
CA GLU A 25 -2.33 -5.71 -15.70
C GLU A 25 -1.97 -6.38 -17.05
N VAL A 26 -1.65 -5.57 -18.06
CA VAL A 26 -1.35 -6.07 -19.43
C VAL A 26 0.14 -6.04 -19.78
N ARG A 27 0.98 -5.49 -18.91
CA ARG A 27 2.44 -5.44 -19.13
C ARG A 27 3.10 -6.77 -18.81
N THR A 28 4.01 -7.19 -19.66
CA THR A 28 4.76 -8.44 -19.51
C THR A 28 5.95 -8.32 -18.55
N GLU A 29 6.46 -7.12 -18.37
CA GLU A 29 7.58 -6.81 -17.48
C GLU A 29 7.23 -5.64 -16.60
N LEU A 30 7.22 -5.88 -15.29
CA LEU A 30 7.02 -4.88 -14.26
C LEU A 30 8.25 -4.78 -13.38
N THR A 31 8.54 -3.58 -12.92
CA THR A 31 9.53 -3.34 -11.88
C THR A 31 8.83 -3.18 -10.52
N GLU A 32 9.58 -3.32 -9.43
CA GLU A 32 9.08 -3.00 -8.10
C GLU A 32 8.61 -1.55 -8.01
N GLU A 33 9.32 -0.64 -8.68
CA GLU A 33 8.98 0.78 -8.75
C GLU A 33 7.62 1.02 -9.45
N ASP A 34 7.31 0.30 -10.53
CA ASP A 34 6.00 0.39 -11.19
C ASP A 34 4.85 0.08 -10.23
N ILE A 35 5.02 -0.96 -9.39
CA ILE A 35 4.02 -1.35 -8.39
C ILE A 35 3.94 -0.30 -7.28
N ILE A 36 5.06 0.09 -6.70
CA ILE A 36 5.11 1.11 -5.64
C ILE A 36 4.50 2.43 -6.12
N ASN A 37 4.73 2.84 -7.36
CA ASN A 37 4.15 4.06 -7.92
C ASN A 37 2.61 3.98 -7.99
N VAL A 38 2.04 2.83 -8.33
CA VAL A 38 0.57 2.64 -8.29
C VAL A 38 0.06 2.79 -6.86
N LEU A 39 0.71 2.14 -5.88
CA LEU A 39 0.33 2.25 -4.47
C LEU A 39 0.44 3.70 -3.96
N TYR A 40 1.49 4.42 -4.38
CA TYR A 40 1.69 5.83 -4.09
C TYR A 40 0.52 6.69 -4.62
N TRP A 41 0.18 6.59 -5.91
CA TRP A 41 -0.86 7.43 -6.52
C TRP A 41 -2.27 7.09 -6.05
N LYS A 42 -2.60 5.81 -5.94
CA LYS A 42 -3.95 5.36 -5.58
C LYS A 42 -4.24 5.45 -4.09
N THR A 43 -3.31 5.01 -3.25
CA THR A 43 -3.56 4.88 -1.81
C THR A 43 -2.77 5.91 -1.01
N GLY A 44 -1.49 6.03 -1.24
CA GLY A 44 -0.64 7.00 -0.54
C GLY A 44 -1.20 8.42 -0.66
N ILE A 45 -1.50 8.85 -1.88
CA ILE A 45 -2.05 10.19 -2.15
C ILE A 45 -3.52 10.30 -1.72
N TYR A 46 -4.40 9.41 -2.21
CA TYR A 46 -5.84 9.60 -2.04
C TYR A 46 -6.34 9.23 -0.66
N THR A 47 -5.99 8.03 -0.19
CA THR A 47 -6.57 7.48 1.03
C THR A 47 -5.92 8.04 2.28
N TYR A 48 -4.62 8.37 2.22
CA TYR A 48 -3.85 8.73 3.40
C TYR A 48 -3.43 10.20 3.41
N ASN A 49 -2.68 10.65 2.39
CA ASN A 49 -2.20 12.03 2.35
C ASN A 49 -3.34 13.04 2.20
N ASN A 50 -4.34 12.79 1.36
CA ASN A 50 -5.41 13.75 1.11
C ASN A 50 -6.22 14.13 2.35
N PRO A 51 -6.76 13.19 3.17
CA PRO A 51 -7.52 13.58 4.36
C PRO A 51 -6.64 14.33 5.39
N ILE A 52 -5.37 13.94 5.56
CA ILE A 52 -4.43 14.64 6.44
C ILE A 52 -4.19 16.08 5.94
N GLN A 53 -3.89 16.25 4.66
CA GLN A 53 -3.69 17.56 4.03
C GLN A 53 -4.94 18.44 4.14
N MET A 54 -6.13 17.86 3.89
CA MET A 54 -7.39 18.58 3.97
C MET A 54 -7.66 19.08 5.41
N GLY A 55 -7.46 18.23 6.41
CA GLY A 55 -7.58 18.60 7.81
C GLY A 55 -6.62 19.72 8.19
N ALA A 56 -5.36 19.60 7.80
CA ALA A 56 -4.34 20.60 8.07
C ALA A 56 -4.63 21.95 7.39
N ILE A 57 -5.05 21.95 6.13
CA ILE A 57 -5.44 23.17 5.41
C ILE A 57 -6.61 23.88 6.11
N LEU A 58 -7.61 23.14 6.56
CA LEU A 58 -8.76 23.69 7.28
C LEU A 58 -8.38 24.23 8.66
N ALA A 59 -7.36 23.65 9.29
CA ALA A 59 -6.77 24.14 10.54
C ALA A 59 -5.83 25.35 10.34
N GLY A 60 -5.56 25.77 9.09
CA GLY A 60 -4.72 26.93 8.78
C GLY A 60 -3.23 26.62 8.65
N ALA A 61 -2.86 25.36 8.41
CA ALA A 61 -1.47 24.97 8.19
C ALA A 61 -0.82 25.73 7.03
N ASP A 62 0.44 26.11 7.21
CA ASP A 62 1.30 26.69 6.19
C ASP A 62 1.87 25.61 5.24
N ASP A 63 2.62 26.04 4.22
CA ASP A 63 3.13 25.12 3.21
C ASP A 63 4.24 24.20 3.75
N ASP A 64 5.01 24.64 4.74
CA ASP A 64 6.05 23.82 5.38
C ASP A 64 5.41 22.72 6.23
N GLN A 65 4.35 23.04 6.98
CA GLN A 65 3.58 22.06 7.74
C GLN A 65 2.90 21.04 6.82
N LEU A 66 2.33 21.48 5.70
CA LEU A 66 1.73 20.58 4.71
C LEU A 66 2.76 19.64 4.08
N LYS A 67 3.97 20.15 3.80
CA LYS A 67 5.07 19.32 3.30
C LYS A 67 5.47 18.25 4.32
N MET A 68 5.66 18.63 5.58
CA MET A 68 6.01 17.69 6.64
C MET A 68 4.97 16.58 6.83
N LEU A 69 3.68 16.95 6.76
CA LEU A 69 2.59 15.97 6.81
C LEU A 69 2.59 15.05 5.59
N ALA A 70 2.97 15.53 4.40
CA ALA A 70 3.10 14.69 3.22
C ALA A 70 4.27 13.71 3.35
N ASP A 71 5.41 14.15 3.91
CA ASP A 71 6.58 13.31 4.16
C ASP A 71 6.27 12.15 5.14
N TYR A 72 5.31 12.34 6.07
CA TYR A 72 4.75 11.27 6.90
C TYR A 72 3.70 10.44 6.15
N ALA A 73 2.73 11.11 5.54
CA ALA A 73 1.50 10.47 5.06
C ALA A 73 1.72 9.57 3.85
N ILE A 74 2.63 9.94 2.96
CA ILE A 74 2.86 9.23 1.71
C ILE A 74 3.47 7.84 1.97
N PRO A 75 4.61 7.70 2.64
CA PRO A 75 5.17 6.38 2.92
C PRO A 75 4.23 5.55 3.82
N GLY A 76 3.55 6.18 4.80
CA GLY A 76 2.54 5.51 5.61
C GLY A 76 1.39 4.93 4.78
N GLY A 77 0.87 5.68 3.82
CA GLY A 77 -0.20 5.23 2.94
C GLY A 77 0.21 4.10 1.99
N VAL A 78 1.45 4.11 1.49
CA VAL A 78 2.00 3.00 0.70
C VAL A 78 2.15 1.75 1.56
N ALA A 79 2.68 1.89 2.78
CA ALA A 79 2.80 0.79 3.75
C ALA A 79 1.43 0.18 4.08
N PHE A 80 0.41 1.03 4.28
CA PHE A 80 -0.96 0.61 4.52
C PHE A 80 -1.48 -0.27 3.39
N GLN A 81 -1.25 0.10 2.12
CA GLN A 81 -1.72 -0.67 0.97
C GLN A 81 -0.96 -2.00 0.83
N ILE A 82 0.36 -2.01 1.08
CA ILE A 82 1.13 -3.27 1.09
C ILE A 82 0.57 -4.22 2.15
N GLN A 83 0.25 -3.72 3.34
CA GLN A 83 -0.36 -4.53 4.39
C GLN A 83 -1.77 -4.99 4.02
N ASP A 84 -2.56 -4.15 3.33
CA ASP A 84 -3.88 -4.53 2.83
C ASP A 84 -3.80 -5.67 1.80
N ASP A 85 -2.85 -5.60 0.87
CA ASP A 85 -2.59 -6.67 -0.11
C ASP A 85 -2.14 -7.98 0.58
N ILE A 86 -1.33 -7.89 1.64
CA ILE A 86 -0.95 -9.06 2.47
C ILE A 86 -2.19 -9.64 3.16
N LEU A 87 -3.02 -8.81 3.78
CA LEU A 87 -4.24 -9.23 4.44
C LEU A 87 -5.28 -9.75 3.44
N GLY A 88 -5.38 -9.16 2.25
CA GLY A 88 -6.22 -9.61 1.14
C GLY A 88 -5.83 -10.99 0.60
N THR A 89 -4.60 -11.45 0.86
CA THR A 89 -4.10 -12.75 0.42
C THR A 89 -4.04 -13.78 1.55
N PHE A 90 -3.65 -13.36 2.76
CA PHE A 90 -3.33 -14.26 3.88
C PHE A 90 -4.21 -14.04 5.13
N GLY A 91 -5.06 -13.03 5.13
CA GLY A 91 -5.89 -12.69 6.28
C GLY A 91 -6.99 -13.71 6.57
N ASP A 92 -7.58 -13.63 7.77
CA ASP A 92 -8.77 -14.40 8.11
C ASP A 92 -10.02 -13.69 7.57
N THR A 93 -10.77 -14.38 6.70
CA THR A 93 -12.04 -13.89 6.12
C THR A 93 -13.07 -13.46 7.18
N LYS A 94 -13.02 -14.03 8.38
CA LYS A 94 -13.88 -13.62 9.51
C LYS A 94 -13.54 -12.23 10.03
N ASN A 95 -12.26 -11.83 9.92
CA ASN A 95 -11.78 -10.55 10.41
C ASN A 95 -11.82 -9.47 9.32
N THR A 96 -11.56 -9.85 8.07
CA THR A 96 -11.51 -8.91 6.93
C THR A 96 -12.88 -8.65 6.31
N GLY A 97 -13.83 -9.58 6.46
CA GLY A 97 -15.15 -9.51 5.84
C GLY A 97 -15.13 -9.65 4.30
N LYS A 98 -13.97 -9.93 3.71
CA LYS A 98 -13.76 -10.11 2.27
C LYS A 98 -13.12 -11.47 2.00
N SER A 99 -13.33 -12.01 0.79
CA SER A 99 -12.59 -13.18 0.33
C SER A 99 -11.10 -12.85 0.24
N THR A 100 -10.26 -13.76 0.71
CA THR A 100 -8.79 -13.66 0.58
C THR A 100 -8.28 -14.22 -0.74
N ASP A 101 -9.17 -14.73 -1.60
CA ASP A 101 -8.84 -15.30 -2.90
C ASP A 101 -8.91 -14.27 -4.03
N ASP A 102 -9.62 -13.16 -3.80
CA ASP A 102 -10.02 -12.24 -4.87
C ASP A 102 -8.81 -11.58 -5.54
N ASP A 103 -7.84 -11.10 -4.79
CA ASP A 103 -6.62 -10.46 -5.34
C ASP A 103 -5.84 -11.42 -6.27
N ILE A 104 -5.80 -12.72 -5.95
CA ILE A 104 -5.16 -13.76 -6.78
C ILE A 104 -6.01 -14.03 -8.03
N LYS A 105 -7.32 -14.20 -7.87
CA LYS A 105 -8.26 -14.50 -8.97
C LYS A 105 -8.41 -13.34 -9.97
N GLU A 106 -8.31 -12.11 -9.49
CA GLU A 106 -8.32 -10.90 -10.32
C GLU A 106 -6.97 -10.64 -11.02
N GLY A 107 -5.91 -11.31 -10.58
CA GLY A 107 -4.56 -11.13 -11.16
C GLY A 107 -3.92 -9.82 -10.75
N LYS A 108 -4.26 -9.29 -9.57
CA LYS A 108 -3.76 -8.02 -9.07
C LYS A 108 -2.24 -8.01 -8.97
N GLN A 109 -1.63 -6.96 -9.53
CA GLN A 109 -0.20 -6.77 -9.50
C GLN A 109 0.23 -6.18 -8.15
N THR A 110 0.71 -7.03 -7.25
CA THR A 110 1.15 -6.67 -5.90
C THR A 110 2.63 -6.96 -5.71
N LEU A 111 3.24 -6.47 -4.62
CA LEU A 111 4.60 -6.87 -4.26
C LEU A 111 4.70 -8.38 -4.00
N LEU A 112 3.62 -9.02 -3.54
CA LEU A 112 3.58 -10.46 -3.35
C LEU A 112 3.80 -11.20 -4.68
N SER A 113 3.01 -10.87 -5.70
CA SER A 113 3.14 -11.49 -7.03
C SER A 113 4.49 -11.15 -7.67
N TYR A 114 4.94 -9.91 -7.59
CA TYR A 114 6.22 -9.46 -8.15
C TYR A 114 7.42 -10.24 -7.58
N HIS A 115 7.57 -10.27 -6.26
CA HIS A 115 8.69 -10.98 -5.63
C HIS A 115 8.61 -12.48 -5.86
N ALA A 116 7.40 -13.05 -5.89
CA ALA A 116 7.22 -14.45 -6.19
C ALA A 116 7.70 -14.80 -7.61
N TYR A 117 7.26 -14.08 -8.63
CA TYR A 117 7.73 -14.30 -10.01
C TYR A 117 9.23 -14.13 -10.16
N LYS A 118 9.83 -13.19 -9.44
CA LYS A 118 11.28 -12.93 -9.47
C LYS A 118 12.10 -14.06 -8.86
N ASN A 119 11.62 -14.67 -7.78
CA ASN A 119 12.35 -15.64 -6.97
C ASN A 119 11.95 -17.11 -7.23
N ALA A 120 10.83 -17.34 -7.92
CA ALA A 120 10.30 -18.68 -8.21
C ALA A 120 11.19 -19.47 -9.17
N ASP A 121 11.24 -20.78 -8.97
CA ASP A 121 11.76 -21.70 -9.97
C ASP A 121 10.80 -21.85 -11.17
N GLU A 122 11.23 -22.55 -12.21
CA GLU A 122 10.44 -22.69 -13.45
C GLU A 122 9.10 -23.41 -13.23
N LYS A 123 9.03 -24.37 -12.31
CA LYS A 123 7.79 -25.08 -11.97
C LYS A 123 6.83 -24.19 -11.22
N GLN A 124 7.33 -23.41 -10.26
CA GLN A 124 6.54 -22.44 -9.51
C GLN A 124 6.03 -21.31 -10.44
N LYS A 125 6.86 -20.82 -11.37
CA LYS A 125 6.43 -19.81 -12.37
C LYS A 125 5.29 -20.30 -13.24
N LEU A 126 5.30 -21.57 -13.64
CA LEU A 126 4.19 -22.14 -14.41
C LEU A 126 2.88 -22.12 -13.61
N ILE A 127 2.92 -22.51 -12.34
CA ILE A 127 1.74 -22.48 -11.46
C ILE A 127 1.25 -21.04 -11.28
N LEU A 128 2.15 -20.10 -10.96
CA LEU A 128 1.79 -18.69 -10.81
C LEU A 128 1.10 -18.15 -12.07
N LYS A 129 1.65 -18.45 -13.25
CA LYS A 129 1.10 -18.01 -14.54
C LYS A 129 -0.27 -18.63 -14.86
N GLU A 130 -0.50 -19.85 -14.41
CA GLU A 130 -1.77 -20.58 -14.65
C GLU A 130 -2.89 -20.08 -13.74
N VAL A 131 -2.57 -19.73 -12.49
CA VAL A 131 -3.56 -19.50 -11.44
C VAL A 131 -3.83 -18.00 -11.20
N ILE A 132 -2.79 -17.16 -11.21
CA ILE A 132 -2.97 -15.71 -11.01
C ILE A 132 -3.75 -15.13 -12.21
N GLY A 133 -4.88 -14.48 -11.92
CA GLY A 133 -5.77 -13.92 -12.95
C GLY A 133 -6.78 -14.94 -13.50
N LYS A 134 -6.95 -16.10 -12.84
CA LYS A 134 -7.94 -17.11 -13.19
C LYS A 134 -9.20 -16.93 -12.32
N PRO A 135 -10.31 -16.38 -12.85
CA PRO A 135 -11.49 -16.06 -12.02
C PRO A 135 -12.16 -17.27 -11.37
N ASP A 136 -12.04 -18.44 -11.99
CA ASP A 136 -12.58 -19.73 -11.52
C ASP A 136 -11.53 -20.62 -10.85
N ALA A 137 -10.40 -20.04 -10.39
CA ALA A 137 -9.40 -20.79 -9.64
C ALA A 137 -10.00 -21.45 -8.40
N THR A 138 -9.69 -22.74 -8.21
CA THR A 138 -10.18 -23.48 -7.03
C THR A 138 -9.45 -23.04 -5.75
N PRO A 139 -10.02 -23.28 -4.56
CA PRO A 139 -9.32 -22.99 -3.31
C PRO A 139 -7.93 -23.64 -3.22
N GLU A 140 -7.79 -24.86 -3.74
CA GLU A 140 -6.54 -25.61 -3.73
C GLU A 140 -5.50 -24.96 -4.65
N GLU A 141 -5.90 -24.43 -5.81
CA GLU A 141 -5.02 -23.69 -6.72
C GLU A 141 -4.56 -22.38 -6.06
N VAL A 142 -5.47 -21.65 -5.42
CA VAL A 142 -5.14 -20.42 -4.70
C VAL A 142 -4.18 -20.69 -3.54
N ASP A 143 -4.39 -21.77 -2.79
CA ASP A 143 -3.49 -22.17 -1.70
C ASP A 143 -2.10 -22.58 -2.20
N GLN A 144 -1.99 -23.14 -3.41
CA GLN A 144 -0.69 -23.36 -4.04
C GLN A 144 0.05 -22.04 -4.31
N VAL A 145 -0.65 -21.00 -4.78
CA VAL A 145 -0.05 -19.66 -4.97
C VAL A 145 0.42 -19.08 -3.64
N ARG A 146 -0.41 -19.14 -2.59
CA ARG A 146 -0.02 -18.69 -1.23
C ARG A 146 1.24 -19.41 -0.74
N LYS A 147 1.32 -20.72 -0.96
CA LYS A 147 2.49 -21.50 -0.59
C LYS A 147 3.73 -21.04 -1.34
N ILE A 148 3.63 -20.77 -2.64
CA ILE A 148 4.73 -20.23 -3.44
C ILE A 148 5.14 -18.84 -2.91
N PHE A 149 4.21 -17.97 -2.54
CA PHE A 149 4.53 -16.68 -1.94
C PHE A 149 5.35 -16.80 -0.64
N ILE A 150 5.09 -17.84 0.15
CA ILE A 150 5.88 -18.13 1.35
C ILE A 150 7.25 -18.72 0.98
N GLU A 151 7.30 -19.75 0.13
CA GLU A 151 8.52 -20.46 -0.24
C GLU A 151 9.54 -19.59 -0.97
N THR A 152 9.09 -18.63 -1.77
CA THR A 152 9.93 -17.67 -2.49
C THR A 152 10.39 -16.50 -1.62
N GLY A 153 9.91 -16.42 -0.36
CA GLY A 153 10.17 -15.31 0.55
C GLY A 153 9.41 -14.02 0.20
N SER A 154 8.50 -14.08 -0.76
CA SER A 154 7.72 -12.91 -1.23
C SER A 154 6.93 -12.25 -0.11
N LEU A 155 6.28 -13.02 0.76
CA LEU A 155 5.54 -12.52 1.92
C LEU A 155 6.47 -11.72 2.87
N GLU A 156 7.64 -12.25 3.19
CA GLU A 156 8.58 -11.59 4.11
C GLU A 156 9.23 -10.34 3.48
N LEU A 157 9.49 -10.35 2.17
CA LEU A 157 9.98 -9.17 1.45
C LEU A 157 8.92 -8.05 1.45
N SER A 158 7.65 -8.38 1.22
CA SER A 158 6.55 -7.41 1.26
C SER A 158 6.34 -6.83 2.66
N LYS A 159 6.38 -7.67 3.71
CA LYS A 159 6.32 -7.22 5.11
C LYS A 159 7.48 -6.30 5.46
N LYS A 160 8.69 -6.66 5.04
CA LYS A 160 9.89 -5.85 5.27
C LYS A 160 9.76 -4.48 4.62
N LYS A 161 9.26 -4.43 3.37
CA LYS A 161 9.04 -3.16 2.67
C LYS A 161 8.00 -2.29 3.37
N ALA A 162 6.90 -2.86 3.84
CA ALA A 162 5.89 -2.13 4.62
C ALA A 162 6.48 -1.55 5.91
N LEU A 163 7.27 -2.35 6.64
CA LEU A 163 7.95 -1.90 7.87
C LEU A 163 8.93 -0.75 7.60
N GLU A 164 9.75 -0.84 6.55
CA GLU A 164 10.68 0.22 6.15
C GLU A 164 9.94 1.55 5.90
N LEU A 165 8.82 1.51 5.21
CA LEU A 165 8.00 2.68 4.91
C LEU A 165 7.31 3.26 6.16
N VAL A 166 6.89 2.43 7.11
CA VAL A 166 6.36 2.90 8.40
C VAL A 166 7.45 3.58 9.23
N ILE A 167 8.67 3.03 9.24
CA ILE A 167 9.81 3.66 9.91
C ILE A 167 10.13 5.01 9.27
N GLU A 168 10.11 5.10 7.93
CA GLU A 168 10.29 6.35 7.18
C GLU A 168 9.23 7.38 7.59
N ALA A 169 7.95 7.01 7.58
CA ALA A 169 6.85 7.86 8.01
C ALA A 169 7.03 8.37 9.46
N LYS A 170 7.32 7.47 10.40
CA LYS A 170 7.55 7.85 11.80
C LYS A 170 8.75 8.78 11.96
N ASN A 171 9.84 8.55 11.26
CA ASN A 171 11.01 9.41 11.31
C ASN A 171 10.69 10.82 10.80
N ALA A 172 9.95 10.94 9.68
CA ALA A 172 9.50 12.22 9.16
C ALA A 172 8.64 12.98 10.19
N LEU A 173 7.75 12.29 10.91
CA LEU A 173 6.95 12.89 11.97
C LEU A 173 7.81 13.34 13.17
N LEU A 174 8.74 12.49 13.61
CA LEU A 174 9.58 12.75 14.78
C LEU A 174 10.58 13.90 14.56
N GLU A 175 11.08 14.09 13.34
CA GLU A 175 11.96 15.21 12.99
C GLU A 175 11.29 16.57 13.18
N HIS A 176 9.97 16.60 13.25
CA HIS A 176 9.19 17.83 13.26
C HIS A 176 8.33 18.00 14.51
N LYS A 177 8.22 17.00 15.38
CA LYS A 177 7.33 17.01 16.56
C LYS A 177 7.54 18.17 17.53
N ASP A 178 8.77 18.67 17.63
CA ASP A 178 9.14 19.76 18.54
C ASP A 178 9.07 21.15 17.87
N LYS A 179 8.68 21.23 16.60
CA LYS A 179 8.52 22.50 15.90
C LYS A 179 7.23 23.20 16.36
N ALA A 180 7.26 24.52 16.40
CA ALA A 180 6.11 25.33 16.80
C ALA A 180 4.88 25.03 15.93
N GLY A 181 3.71 24.92 16.57
CA GLY A 181 2.44 24.69 15.89
C GLY A 181 1.98 23.24 15.81
N TRP A 182 2.72 22.31 16.42
CA TRP A 182 2.29 20.91 16.54
C TRP A 182 1.70 20.65 17.92
N GLU A 183 0.50 20.10 17.97
CA GLU A 183 -0.11 19.63 19.21
C GLU A 183 0.35 18.19 19.48
N LYS A 184 0.84 17.95 20.71
CA LYS A 184 1.36 16.64 21.10
C LYS A 184 0.36 15.51 20.86
N GLU A 185 -0.92 15.73 21.19
CA GLU A 185 -1.98 14.73 20.99
C GLU A 185 -2.14 14.34 19.52
N GLY A 186 -2.04 15.31 18.59
CA GLY A 186 -2.08 15.05 17.15
C GLY A 186 -0.88 14.24 16.66
N VAL A 187 0.30 14.54 17.17
CA VAL A 187 1.53 13.78 16.83
C VAL A 187 1.44 12.34 17.37
N ASP A 188 1.07 12.17 18.64
CA ASP A 188 0.90 10.86 19.27
C ASP A 188 -0.16 10.02 18.52
N TYR A 189 -1.23 10.65 18.03
CA TYR A 189 -2.27 10.00 17.24
C TYR A 189 -1.72 9.50 15.89
N LEU A 190 -0.98 10.33 15.15
CA LEU A 190 -0.40 9.95 13.87
C LEU A 190 0.67 8.85 14.05
N GLU A 191 1.47 8.91 15.11
CA GLU A 191 2.43 7.86 15.46
C GLU A 191 1.72 6.53 15.75
N GLY A 192 0.65 6.57 16.55
CA GLY A 192 -0.17 5.39 16.84
C GLY A 192 -0.85 4.79 15.60
N ILE A 193 -1.29 5.61 14.64
CA ILE A 193 -1.81 5.11 13.36
C ILE A 193 -0.73 4.39 12.57
N ALA A 194 0.49 4.93 12.51
CA ALA A 194 1.60 4.29 11.81
C ALA A 194 1.93 2.92 12.38
N ASP A 195 1.94 2.76 13.70
CA ASP A 195 2.13 1.47 14.37
C ASP A 195 0.97 0.50 14.07
N TYR A 196 -0.27 0.97 14.17
CA TYR A 196 -1.46 0.17 13.91
C TYR A 196 -1.47 -0.43 12.49
N MET A 197 -0.92 0.27 11.50
CA MET A 197 -0.91 -0.22 10.11
C MET A 197 -0.18 -1.56 9.94
N ILE A 198 0.94 -1.75 10.64
CA ILE A 198 1.74 -2.98 10.56
C ILE A 198 1.36 -4.01 11.62
N GLU A 199 0.70 -3.59 12.72
CA GLU A 199 0.24 -4.48 13.79
C GLU A 199 -1.07 -5.18 13.46
N ARG A 200 -1.77 -4.79 12.38
CA ARG A 200 -2.97 -5.47 11.90
C ARG A 200 -2.65 -6.94 11.63
N LYS A 201 -3.22 -7.81 12.46
CA LYS A 201 -2.95 -9.25 12.42
C LYS A 201 -3.59 -9.91 11.20
N LEU A 202 -2.83 -10.85 10.65
CA LEU A 202 -3.31 -11.87 9.71
C LEU A 202 -4.45 -12.68 10.33
#